data_ea51e2129299790fe391021917e5da28
#
_entry.id   ea51e2129299790fe391021917e5da28
#
_cell.length_a   1.000
_cell.length_b   1.000
_cell.length_c   1.000
_cell.angle_alpha   90.00
_cell.angle_beta   90.00
_cell.angle_gamma   90.00
#
_symmetry.space_group_name_H-M   'P 1'
#
loop_
_entity.id
_entity.type
_entity.pdbx_description
1 polymer ?
#
loop_
_entity_poly.entity_id
_entity_poly.type
_entity_poly.pdbx_seq_one_letter_code
_entity_poly.pdbx_strand_id
1 'polypeptide(L)'
;KVKTLEMTDYVLESRCCGTKFADEKWELDCPNRDGAALIFANYAKKQLEVKENLPGLYKYSDWLPVCRTLDGSGAPVTYKSEGLAGELGLSDLYITFNGYWPEKGALMKTGAFKECEAYAVCARINDLNDKVMVVASAGNTARAFARVCSENNIPLLLCIPQDCIDAMWSAKPLNPCVKSVSYTHLTL
;
A
#
# COMPACT_ATOMS: atom_id res chain seq x y z
N LYS A 1 7.18 4.86 16.57
CA LYS A 1 7.79 6.15 16.18
C LYS A 1 8.18 6.09 14.72
N VAL A 2 7.73 7.06 13.92
CA VAL A 2 8.14 7.24 12.52
C VAL A 2 9.66 7.34 12.44
N LYS A 3 10.27 6.55 11.55
CA LYS A 3 11.71 6.61 11.24
C LYS A 3 11.87 7.10 9.82
N THR A 4 12.79 8.02 9.60
CA THR A 4 13.26 8.36 8.26
C THR A 4 14.06 7.19 7.69
N LEU A 5 13.83 6.86 6.42
CA LEU A 5 14.55 5.84 5.68
C LEU A 5 15.31 6.52 4.54
N GLU A 6 16.48 6.01 4.24
CA GLU A 6 17.13 6.31 2.98
C GLU A 6 16.32 5.64 1.86
N MET A 7 15.89 6.44 0.88
CA MET A 7 15.11 5.93 -0.24
C MET A 7 16.00 5.05 -1.12
N THR A 8 15.48 3.90 -1.52
CA THR A 8 16.21 3.00 -2.41
C THR A 8 16.46 3.63 -3.78
N ASP A 9 17.58 3.31 -4.40
CA ASP A 9 17.92 3.78 -5.74
C ASP A 9 17.13 2.99 -6.79
N TYR A 10 16.35 3.69 -7.63
CA TYR A 10 15.60 3.14 -8.75
C TYR A 10 15.34 4.18 -9.83
N VAL A 11 15.04 3.71 -11.02
CA VAL A 11 14.52 4.52 -12.12
C VAL A 11 13.17 3.96 -12.56
N LEU A 12 12.29 4.82 -13.03
CA LEU A 12 11.07 4.39 -13.69
C LEU A 12 11.37 3.99 -15.13
N GLU A 13 10.72 2.96 -15.62
CA GLU A 13 10.87 2.45 -16.97
C GLU A 13 9.51 2.15 -17.59
N SER A 14 9.28 2.66 -18.80
CA SER A 14 8.08 2.39 -19.56
C SER A 14 8.14 1.03 -20.24
N ARG A 15 7.11 0.21 -20.06
CA ARG A 15 6.98 -1.09 -20.77
C ARG A 15 6.73 -0.93 -22.25
N CYS A 16 6.17 0.20 -22.68
CA CYS A 16 5.78 0.38 -24.08
C CYS A 16 6.95 0.81 -24.98
N CYS A 17 7.85 1.65 -24.46
CA CYS A 17 8.92 2.24 -25.28
C CYS A 17 10.32 2.08 -24.67
N GLY A 18 10.45 1.48 -23.47
CA GLY A 18 11.74 1.30 -22.79
C GLY A 18 12.35 2.60 -22.25
N THR A 19 11.64 3.75 -22.33
CA THR A 19 12.15 5.01 -21.82
C THR A 19 12.35 4.92 -20.31
N LYS A 20 13.54 5.36 -19.85
CA LYS A 20 13.87 5.46 -18.42
C LYS A 20 13.86 6.91 -17.98
N PHE A 21 13.29 7.17 -16.80
CA PHE A 21 13.16 8.52 -16.25
C PHE A 21 13.13 8.49 -14.71
N ALA A 22 13.43 9.63 -14.11
CA ALA A 22 13.41 9.78 -12.66
C ALA A 22 11.97 9.91 -12.13
N ASP A 23 11.74 9.46 -10.91
CA ASP A 23 10.48 9.63 -10.20
C ASP A 23 10.50 10.91 -9.35
N GLU A 24 10.43 12.06 -10.02
CA GLU A 24 10.58 13.36 -9.35
C GLU A 24 9.25 13.91 -8.79
N LYS A 25 8.12 13.58 -9.42
CA LYS A 25 6.81 14.20 -9.13
C LYS A 25 5.66 13.20 -9.02
N TRP A 26 5.95 11.97 -8.61
CA TRP A 26 4.93 10.91 -8.63
C TRP A 26 4.40 10.65 -10.02
N GLU A 27 5.32 10.33 -10.90
CA GLU A 27 4.98 10.03 -12.28
C GLU A 27 4.00 8.85 -12.35
N LEU A 28 2.88 9.08 -13.02
CA LEU A 28 1.84 8.07 -13.20
C LEU A 28 1.88 7.45 -14.61
N ASP A 29 2.56 8.13 -15.53
CA ASP A 29 2.60 7.79 -16.95
C ASP A 29 4.00 7.99 -17.55
N CYS A 30 4.23 7.40 -18.72
CA CYS A 30 5.46 7.62 -19.47
C CYS A 30 5.46 9.03 -20.10
N PRO A 31 6.55 9.82 -19.95
CA PRO A 31 6.62 11.17 -20.55
C PRO A 31 6.59 11.17 -22.10
N ASN A 32 6.93 10.04 -22.72
CA ASN A 32 7.00 9.90 -24.19
C ASN A 32 5.84 9.07 -24.76
N ARG A 33 4.69 9.05 -24.08
CA ARG A 33 3.62 8.18 -24.51
C ARG A 33 2.64 8.87 -25.47
N ASP A 34 2.10 8.03 -26.37
CA ASP A 34 0.89 8.30 -27.16
C ASP A 34 -0.22 7.31 -26.72
N GLY A 35 -0.70 7.39 -25.47
CA GLY A 35 -1.70 6.48 -24.91
C GLY A 35 -1.34 5.92 -23.54
N ALA A 36 -2.11 4.96 -23.03
CA ALA A 36 -1.85 4.34 -21.73
C ALA A 36 -0.56 3.51 -21.78
N ALA A 37 0.36 3.78 -20.84
CA ALA A 37 1.62 3.07 -20.72
C ALA A 37 1.83 2.59 -19.30
N LEU A 38 2.18 1.31 -19.13
CA LEU A 38 2.60 0.77 -17.84
C LEU A 38 4.03 1.17 -17.56
N ILE A 39 4.24 1.73 -16.38
CA ILE A 39 5.56 2.05 -15.84
C ILE A 39 5.87 1.16 -14.64
N PHE A 40 7.13 0.85 -14.42
CA PHE A 40 7.58 0.07 -13.28
C PHE A 40 8.89 0.62 -12.72
N ALA A 41 9.14 0.37 -11.44
CA ALA A 41 10.40 0.73 -10.80
C ALA A 41 11.47 -0.34 -11.13
N ASN A 42 12.56 0.11 -11.73
CA ASN A 42 13.75 -0.71 -11.97
C ASN A 42 14.78 -0.39 -10.89
N TYR A 43 14.81 -1.23 -9.84
CA TYR A 43 15.68 -1.04 -8.70
C TYR A 43 17.14 -1.37 -9.03
N ALA A 44 18.07 -0.55 -8.55
CA ALA A 44 19.51 -0.79 -8.66
C ALA A 44 19.91 -2.07 -7.91
N LYS A 45 19.38 -2.26 -6.71
CA LYS A 45 19.61 -3.46 -5.89
C LYS A 45 18.82 -4.64 -6.44
N LYS A 46 19.53 -5.67 -6.94
CA LYS A 46 18.92 -6.85 -7.58
C LYS A 46 18.67 -8.00 -6.61
N GLN A 47 19.24 -7.95 -5.44
CA GLN A 47 19.02 -8.92 -4.36
C GLN A 47 18.38 -8.22 -3.18
N LEU A 48 17.23 -8.73 -2.73
CA LEU A 48 16.52 -8.22 -1.56
C LEU A 48 17.27 -8.60 -0.28
N GLU A 49 17.46 -7.61 0.59
CA GLU A 49 17.89 -7.82 1.97
C GLU A 49 16.74 -7.49 2.91
N VAL A 50 16.31 -8.49 3.68
CA VAL A 50 15.22 -8.33 4.65
C VAL A 50 15.74 -7.61 5.89
N LYS A 51 15.22 -6.41 6.17
CA LYS A 51 15.63 -5.57 7.30
C LYS A 51 14.77 -5.89 8.53
N GLU A 52 15.16 -6.89 9.30
CA GLU A 52 14.38 -7.38 10.46
C GLU A 52 14.15 -6.34 11.57
N ASN A 53 14.94 -5.26 11.59
CA ASN A 53 14.80 -4.14 12.52
C ASN A 53 13.73 -3.12 12.11
N LEU A 54 13.07 -3.29 10.95
CA LEU A 54 11.99 -2.45 10.48
C LEU A 54 10.62 -3.13 10.66
N PRO A 55 9.55 -2.35 10.92
CA PRO A 55 8.23 -2.91 11.16
C PRO A 55 7.51 -3.27 9.85
N GLY A 56 6.73 -4.35 9.91
CA GLY A 56 5.78 -4.72 8.86
C GLY A 56 6.39 -4.82 7.47
N LEU A 57 5.77 -4.19 6.49
CA LEU A 57 6.23 -4.22 5.09
C LEU A 57 7.57 -3.49 4.88
N TYR A 58 7.97 -2.58 5.77
CA TYR A 58 9.22 -1.82 5.63
C TYR A 58 10.49 -2.67 5.75
N LYS A 59 10.38 -3.91 6.22
CA LYS A 59 11.44 -4.91 6.13
C LYS A 59 11.96 -5.10 4.70
N TYR A 60 11.11 -4.85 3.71
CA TYR A 60 11.38 -5.00 2.28
C TYR A 60 11.70 -3.67 1.59
N SER A 61 12.15 -2.66 2.34
CA SER A 61 12.38 -1.30 1.83
C SER A 61 13.40 -1.19 0.70
N ASP A 62 14.23 -2.21 0.48
CA ASP A 62 15.13 -2.25 -0.68
C ASP A 62 14.38 -2.22 -2.02
N TRP A 63 13.14 -2.73 -2.04
CA TRP A 63 12.29 -2.76 -3.23
C TRP A 63 10.98 -2.00 -3.06
N LEU A 64 10.99 -1.01 -2.18
CA LEU A 64 9.86 -0.11 -1.96
C LEU A 64 10.32 1.35 -2.08
N PRO A 65 9.58 2.21 -2.80
CA PRO A 65 9.93 3.62 -2.96
C PRO A 65 9.50 4.44 -1.73
N VAL A 66 9.95 4.03 -0.55
CA VAL A 66 9.54 4.63 0.73
C VAL A 66 10.67 5.42 1.35
N CYS A 67 10.38 6.60 1.90
CA CYS A 67 11.34 7.48 2.57
C CYS A 67 11.17 7.53 4.10
N ARG A 68 10.15 6.85 4.64
CA ARG A 68 9.89 6.78 6.07
C ARG A 68 9.09 5.53 6.43
N THR A 69 9.07 5.19 7.72
CA THR A 69 8.11 4.22 8.25
C THR A 69 6.86 4.95 8.75
N LEU A 70 5.72 4.29 8.76
CA LEU A 70 4.48 4.74 9.39
C LEU A 70 4.11 3.77 10.51
N ASP A 71 3.42 4.29 11.52
CA ASP A 71 2.97 3.47 12.65
C ASP A 71 1.86 2.51 12.23
N GLY A 72 1.89 1.29 12.76
CA GLY A 72 0.85 0.28 12.56
C GLY A 72 1.02 -0.62 11.34
N SER A 73 2.13 -0.50 10.59
CA SER A 73 2.38 -1.36 9.42
C SER A 73 2.48 -2.82 9.80
N GLY A 74 1.66 -3.66 9.17
CA GLY A 74 1.79 -5.10 9.12
C GLY A 74 2.40 -5.56 7.79
N ALA A 75 2.62 -6.86 7.69
CA ALA A 75 2.99 -7.54 6.45
C ALA A 75 2.24 -8.86 6.36
N PRO A 76 2.05 -9.42 5.16
CA PRO A 76 1.59 -10.80 5.02
C PRO A 76 2.54 -11.76 5.74
N VAL A 77 1.98 -12.83 6.31
CA VAL A 77 2.76 -13.90 6.93
C VAL A 77 2.55 -15.17 6.12
N THR A 78 3.64 -15.79 5.71
CA THR A 78 3.60 -17.06 4.98
C THR A 78 4.00 -18.19 5.94
N TYR A 79 3.19 -19.23 5.98
CA TYR A 79 3.44 -20.41 6.79
C TYR A 79 3.09 -21.70 6.06
N LYS A 80 3.75 -22.80 6.40
CA LYS A 80 3.40 -24.14 5.94
C LYS A 80 2.15 -24.61 6.69
N SER A 81 1.12 -25.01 5.95
CA SER A 81 -0.15 -25.47 6.51
C SER A 81 -0.23 -26.99 6.49
N GLU A 82 0.12 -27.63 7.59
CA GLU A 82 0.12 -29.09 7.69
C GLU A 82 -1.30 -29.68 7.72
N GLY A 83 -2.21 -29.06 8.50
CA GLY A 83 -3.59 -29.52 8.62
C GLY A 83 -4.35 -29.51 7.29
N LEU A 84 -4.39 -28.35 6.59
CA LEU A 84 -5.06 -28.24 5.30
C LEU A 84 -4.35 -29.06 4.22
N ALA A 85 -3.02 -29.15 4.27
CA ALA A 85 -2.24 -29.99 3.36
C ALA A 85 -2.66 -31.47 3.51
N GLY A 86 -2.81 -31.97 4.73
CA GLY A 86 -3.26 -33.33 5.02
C GLY A 86 -4.67 -33.61 4.48
N GLU A 87 -5.62 -32.71 4.70
CA GLU A 87 -7.00 -32.82 4.18
C GLU A 87 -7.06 -32.82 2.66
N LEU A 88 -6.15 -32.08 2.00
CA LEU A 88 -6.12 -31.98 0.54
C LEU A 88 -5.17 -33.01 -0.12
N GLY A 89 -4.48 -33.84 0.65
CA GLY A 89 -3.50 -34.80 0.13
C GLY A 89 -2.26 -34.15 -0.46
N LEU A 90 -1.86 -32.97 0.01
CA LEU A 90 -0.70 -32.23 -0.46
C LEU A 90 0.50 -32.40 0.49
N SER A 91 1.69 -32.55 -0.04
CA SER A 91 2.93 -32.64 0.75
C SER A 91 3.47 -31.29 1.19
N ASP A 92 3.29 -30.25 0.36
CA ASP A 92 3.84 -28.92 0.58
C ASP A 92 2.81 -27.84 0.22
N LEU A 93 2.05 -27.39 1.22
CA LEU A 93 1.10 -26.30 1.11
C LEU A 93 1.56 -25.11 1.95
N TYR A 94 1.81 -23.98 1.31
CA TYR A 94 2.10 -22.72 1.97
C TYR A 94 0.94 -21.74 1.79
N ILE A 95 0.57 -21.06 2.87
CA ILE A 95 -0.47 -20.04 2.88
C ILE A 95 0.16 -18.70 3.21
N THR A 96 -0.08 -17.70 2.34
CA THR A 96 0.24 -16.30 2.60
C THR A 96 -1.01 -15.62 3.14
N PHE A 97 -1.00 -15.30 4.41
CA PHE A 97 -2.14 -14.75 5.13
C PHE A 97 -2.07 -13.22 5.24
N ASN A 98 -3.06 -12.54 4.69
CA ASN A 98 -3.20 -11.08 4.71
C ASN A 98 -4.25 -10.65 5.73
N GLY A 99 -4.02 -10.89 7.00
CA GLY A 99 -5.02 -10.60 8.01
C GLY A 99 -4.42 -10.30 9.38
N TYR A 100 -5.26 -10.41 10.39
CA TYR A 100 -4.90 -10.14 11.77
C TYR A 100 -4.87 -11.44 12.57
N TRP A 101 -3.68 -11.93 12.83
CA TRP A 101 -3.38 -13.10 13.66
C TRP A 101 -2.07 -12.88 14.42
N PRO A 102 -2.12 -12.10 15.54
CA PRO A 102 -0.92 -11.68 16.27
C PRO A 102 0.01 -12.80 16.70
N GLU A 103 -0.54 -13.97 17.06
CA GLU A 103 0.22 -15.15 17.51
C GLU A 103 1.14 -15.70 16.39
N LYS A 104 0.80 -15.41 15.14
CA LYS A 104 1.60 -15.74 13.96
C LYS A 104 2.35 -14.54 13.40
N GLY A 105 2.29 -13.37 14.07
CA GLY A 105 2.92 -12.14 13.62
C GLY A 105 2.16 -11.42 12.49
N ALA A 106 0.96 -11.88 12.12
CA ALA A 106 0.13 -11.22 11.11
C ALA A 106 -0.65 -10.07 11.74
N LEU A 107 -0.32 -8.83 11.34
CA LEU A 107 -0.83 -7.61 11.98
C LEU A 107 -1.64 -6.72 11.03
N MET A 108 -2.10 -7.25 9.89
CA MET A 108 -2.89 -6.50 8.92
C MET A 108 -4.37 -6.44 9.35
N LYS A 109 -4.77 -5.30 9.88
CA LYS A 109 -6.05 -5.12 10.57
C LYS A 109 -7.25 -4.90 9.64
N THR A 110 -7.02 -4.46 8.40
CA THR A 110 -8.11 -4.36 7.41
C THR A 110 -8.46 -5.70 6.76
N GLY A 111 -7.64 -6.72 7.00
CA GLY A 111 -7.83 -8.05 6.43
C GLY A 111 -7.60 -8.11 4.91
N ALA A 112 -6.97 -7.09 4.32
CA ALA A 112 -6.75 -7.00 2.89
C ALA A 112 -5.34 -6.53 2.56
N PHE A 113 -4.73 -7.12 1.52
CA PHE A 113 -3.38 -6.75 1.04
C PHE A 113 -3.26 -5.27 0.60
N LYS A 114 -4.39 -4.60 0.34
CA LYS A 114 -4.45 -3.15 0.07
C LYS A 114 -3.90 -2.30 1.23
N GLU A 115 -3.80 -2.86 2.41
CA GLU A 115 -3.12 -2.22 3.53
C GLU A 115 -1.62 -2.01 3.25
N CYS A 116 -0.96 -2.96 2.58
CA CYS A 116 0.43 -2.81 2.14
C CYS A 116 0.58 -1.68 1.11
N GLU A 117 -0.36 -1.57 0.16
CA GLU A 117 -0.39 -0.48 -0.80
C GLU A 117 -0.50 0.88 -0.10
N ALA A 118 -1.45 1.02 0.82
CA ALA A 118 -1.65 2.27 1.55
C ALA A 118 -0.41 2.68 2.37
N TYR A 119 0.24 1.74 3.06
CA TYR A 119 1.48 2.01 3.79
C TYR A 119 2.63 2.39 2.86
N ALA A 120 2.77 1.73 1.71
CA ALA A 120 3.82 2.04 0.74
C ALA A 120 3.61 3.43 0.12
N VAL A 121 2.41 3.73 -0.35
CA VAL A 121 2.07 5.03 -0.95
C VAL A 121 2.22 6.16 0.06
N CYS A 122 1.65 6.04 1.26
CA CYS A 122 1.73 7.08 2.28
C CYS A 122 3.16 7.28 2.83
N ALA A 123 4.00 6.24 2.83
CA ALA A 123 5.39 6.34 3.28
C ALA A 123 6.34 6.88 2.21
N ARG A 124 5.93 6.91 0.94
CA ARG A 124 6.66 7.56 -0.16
C ARG A 124 6.54 9.08 -0.08
N ILE A 125 5.46 9.60 0.50
CA ILE A 125 5.24 11.03 0.65
C ILE A 125 6.02 11.53 1.87
N ASN A 126 6.99 12.40 1.63
CA ASN A 126 7.76 12.99 2.71
C ASN A 126 7.02 14.20 3.32
N ASP A 127 6.47 15.05 2.47
CA ASP A 127 5.72 16.24 2.85
C ASP A 127 4.56 16.47 1.89
N LEU A 128 3.37 16.66 2.42
CA LEU A 128 2.18 16.96 1.60
C LEU A 128 2.10 18.44 1.21
N ASN A 129 2.90 19.34 1.85
CA ASN A 129 2.90 20.78 1.55
C ASN A 129 1.46 21.35 1.46
N ASP A 130 0.65 21.12 2.48
CA ASP A 130 -0.78 21.51 2.56
C ASP A 130 -1.70 20.83 1.53
N LYS A 131 -1.22 19.83 0.80
CA LYS A 131 -2.08 19.03 -0.09
C LYS A 131 -2.81 17.93 0.68
N VAL A 132 -3.95 17.55 0.14
CA VAL A 132 -4.78 16.47 0.64
C VAL A 132 -4.69 15.29 -0.31
N MET A 133 -4.43 14.10 0.21
CA MET A 133 -4.50 12.88 -0.60
C MET A 133 -5.96 12.63 -1.00
N VAL A 134 -6.20 12.26 -2.26
CA VAL A 134 -7.55 11.92 -2.75
C VAL A 134 -7.55 10.48 -3.23
N VAL A 135 -8.52 9.70 -2.76
CA VAL A 135 -8.71 8.31 -3.16
C VAL A 135 -10.15 8.09 -3.57
N ALA A 136 -10.37 7.70 -4.82
CA ALA A 136 -11.68 7.30 -5.34
C ALA A 136 -11.81 5.77 -5.27
N SER A 137 -12.49 5.27 -4.25
CA SER A 137 -12.70 3.84 -4.04
C SER A 137 -13.76 3.61 -2.97
N ALA A 138 -14.46 2.48 -3.06
CA ALA A 138 -15.45 2.06 -2.05
C ALA A 138 -15.10 0.70 -1.42
N GLY A 139 -13.98 0.11 -1.78
CA GLY A 139 -13.60 -1.23 -1.33
C GLY A 139 -12.39 -1.25 -0.40
N ASN A 140 -11.59 -2.28 -0.55
CA ASN A 140 -10.41 -2.54 0.27
C ASN A 140 -9.38 -1.40 0.22
N THR A 141 -9.21 -0.73 -0.94
CA THR A 141 -8.32 0.42 -1.07
C THR A 141 -8.78 1.58 -0.20
N ALA A 142 -10.07 1.98 -0.28
CA ALA A 142 -10.61 3.06 0.54
C ALA A 142 -10.44 2.77 2.04
N ARG A 143 -10.77 1.55 2.49
CA ARG A 143 -10.61 1.15 3.89
C ARG A 143 -9.16 1.16 4.35
N ALA A 144 -8.24 0.69 3.51
CA ALA A 144 -6.81 0.67 3.82
C ALA A 144 -6.26 2.09 3.98
N PHE A 145 -6.52 2.97 3.01
CA PHE A 145 -6.09 4.37 3.09
C PHE A 145 -6.75 5.13 4.24
N ALA A 146 -8.07 4.94 4.45
CA ALA A 146 -8.77 5.54 5.59
C ALA A 146 -8.09 5.21 6.92
N ARG A 147 -7.76 3.94 7.12
CA ARG A 147 -7.09 3.47 8.32
C ARG A 147 -5.68 4.04 8.46
N VAL A 148 -4.83 3.86 7.45
CA VAL A 148 -3.43 4.28 7.49
C VAL A 148 -3.31 5.79 7.68
N CYS A 149 -4.10 6.56 6.93
CA CYS A 149 -4.13 8.02 7.06
C CYS A 149 -4.65 8.47 8.43
N SER A 150 -5.70 7.82 8.93
CA SER A 150 -6.25 8.10 10.27
C SER A 150 -5.24 7.86 11.39
N GLU A 151 -4.50 6.74 11.35
CA GLU A 151 -3.51 6.40 12.39
C GLU A 151 -2.24 7.25 12.32
N ASN A 152 -1.95 7.84 11.16
CA ASN A 152 -0.73 8.62 10.93
C ASN A 152 -0.98 10.12 10.69
N ASN A 153 -2.19 10.62 10.96
CA ASN A 153 -2.60 12.02 10.77
C ASN A 153 -2.31 12.57 9.37
N ILE A 154 -2.54 11.76 8.34
CA ILE A 154 -2.35 12.14 6.94
C ILE A 154 -3.70 12.65 6.40
N PRO A 155 -3.79 13.89 5.90
CA PRO A 155 -5.03 14.42 5.33
C PRO A 155 -5.50 13.59 4.14
N LEU A 156 -6.73 13.09 4.20
CA LEU A 156 -7.33 12.23 3.17
C LEU A 156 -8.76 12.65 2.86
N LEU A 157 -9.07 12.74 1.57
CA LEU A 157 -10.43 12.82 1.03
C LEU A 157 -10.76 11.51 0.30
N LEU A 158 -11.78 10.81 0.78
CA LEU A 158 -12.34 9.63 0.11
C LEU A 158 -13.51 10.05 -0.77
N CYS A 159 -13.47 9.68 -2.04
CA CYS A 159 -14.60 9.83 -2.96
C CYS A 159 -15.27 8.45 -3.12
N ILE A 160 -16.51 8.31 -2.65
CA ILE A 160 -17.20 7.03 -2.54
C ILE A 160 -18.49 7.07 -3.37
N PRO A 161 -18.76 6.08 -4.25
CA PRO A 161 -20.06 5.95 -4.89
C PRO A 161 -21.16 5.84 -3.81
N GLN A 162 -22.29 6.51 -4.02
CA GLN A 162 -23.36 6.58 -3.02
C GLN A 162 -23.93 5.20 -2.66
N ASP A 163 -24.06 4.32 -3.62
CA ASP A 163 -24.54 2.95 -3.47
C ASP A 163 -23.53 2.00 -2.79
N CYS A 164 -22.31 2.48 -2.55
CA CYS A 164 -21.23 1.72 -1.90
C CYS A 164 -20.89 2.22 -0.49
N ILE A 165 -21.61 3.20 0.05
CA ILE A 165 -21.32 3.76 1.39
C ILE A 165 -21.34 2.68 2.46
N ASP A 166 -22.31 1.77 2.40
CA ASP A 166 -22.47 0.68 3.37
C ASP A 166 -21.32 -0.35 3.35
N ALA A 167 -20.54 -0.39 2.26
CA ALA A 167 -19.34 -1.21 2.18
C ALA A 167 -18.14 -0.61 2.95
N MET A 168 -18.25 0.65 3.37
CA MET A 168 -17.21 1.36 4.12
C MET A 168 -17.38 1.12 5.61
N TRP A 169 -16.71 0.10 6.12
CA TRP A 169 -16.64 -0.15 7.56
C TRP A 169 -15.25 0.15 8.11
N SER A 170 -15.19 0.53 9.38
CA SER A 170 -13.97 0.71 10.14
C SER A 170 -14.12 0.09 11.53
N ALA A 171 -13.10 -0.62 11.98
CA ALA A 171 -13.09 -1.24 13.31
C ALA A 171 -13.00 -0.20 14.45
N LYS A 172 -12.60 1.03 14.13
CA LYS A 172 -12.50 2.16 15.08
C LYS A 172 -12.93 3.45 14.39
N PRO A 173 -13.39 4.46 15.14
CA PRO A 173 -13.61 5.79 14.59
C PRO A 173 -12.37 6.32 13.87
N LEU A 174 -12.57 6.96 12.74
CA LEU A 174 -11.49 7.58 11.97
C LEU A 174 -11.14 8.95 12.55
N ASN A 175 -9.87 9.32 12.45
CA ASN A 175 -9.38 10.64 12.80
C ASN A 175 -10.03 11.71 11.90
N PRO A 176 -10.34 12.91 12.41
CA PRO A 176 -10.89 14.02 11.63
C PRO A 176 -10.09 14.45 10.41
N CYS A 177 -8.82 14.04 10.27
CA CYS A 177 -8.02 14.26 9.06
C CYS A 177 -8.53 13.46 7.85
N VAL A 178 -9.33 12.43 8.07
CA VAL A 178 -9.99 11.64 7.02
C VAL A 178 -11.38 12.18 6.80
N LYS A 179 -11.66 12.64 5.60
CA LYS A 179 -12.97 13.10 5.15
C LYS A 179 -13.48 12.21 4.04
N SER A 180 -14.79 12.13 3.88
CA SER A 180 -15.42 11.44 2.76
C SER A 180 -16.49 12.28 2.11
N VAL A 181 -16.63 12.13 0.79
CA VAL A 181 -17.74 12.65 -0.01
C VAL A 181 -18.35 11.50 -0.79
N SER A 182 -19.67 11.51 -0.91
CA SER A 182 -20.36 10.56 -1.77
C SER A 182 -20.73 11.21 -3.10
N TYR A 183 -20.77 10.43 -4.16
CA TYR A 183 -21.17 10.86 -5.49
C TYR A 183 -22.09 9.81 -6.14
N THR A 184 -23.03 10.25 -6.98
CA THR A 184 -23.94 9.39 -7.74
C THR A 184 -23.34 8.97 -9.08
N HIS A 185 -22.54 9.86 -9.70
CA HIS A 185 -21.78 9.62 -10.93
C HIS A 185 -20.64 10.64 -11.03
N LEU A 186 -19.55 10.23 -11.66
CA LEU A 186 -18.48 11.14 -12.05
C LEU A 186 -18.68 11.49 -13.52
N THR A 187 -18.82 12.78 -13.81
CA THR A 187 -18.67 13.32 -15.17
C THR A 187 -17.19 13.58 -15.39
N LEU A 188 -16.60 12.84 -16.32
CA LEU A 188 -15.22 13.07 -16.78
C LEU A 188 -15.24 14.15 -17.85
#